data_892a30bd4952f50cb0e9dc90d6e025e9
#
_entry.id   892a30bd4952f50cb0e9dc90d6e025e9
#
_cell.length_a   1.000
_cell.length_b   1.000
_cell.length_c   1.000
_cell.angle_alpha   90.00
_cell.angle_beta   90.00
_cell.angle_gamma   90.00
#
_symmetry.space_group_name_H-M   'P 1'
#
loop_
_entity.id
_entity.type
_entity.pdbx_description
1 polymer ?
#
loop_
_entity_poly.entity_id
_entity_poly.type
_entity_poly.pdbx_seq_one_letter_code
_entity_poly.pdbx_strand_id
1 'polypeptide(L)'
;EGSSNTAVLRALSALAPAGTDVCFSPPLDALPFFNPDVEEAGLPRSVQDWRAAVALADALAISSPEYAHGVSGVLKNALDWLVGGVEISGKPVAVLNARPHASLAHGALVETLRVMGARVVDETALPLAGRGLDPEGIAADAGLAALLLSVLATLRRAAEDAAASASGGRGT
;
A
#
# COMPACT_ATOMS: atom_id res chain seq x y z
N GLU A 1 1.87 -13.10 13.69
CA GLU A 1 1.69 -14.40 13.03
C GLU A 1 0.23 -14.61 12.69
N GLY A 2 -0.11 -14.98 11.44
CA GLY A 2 -1.47 -15.33 11.02
C GLY A 2 -2.30 -14.23 10.34
N SER A 3 -1.76 -13.05 10.02
CA SER A 3 -2.49 -12.03 9.27
C SER A 3 -2.56 -12.37 7.78
N SER A 4 -3.77 -12.59 7.24
CA SER A 4 -3.98 -12.81 5.81
C SER A 4 -3.46 -11.65 4.95
N ASN A 5 -3.56 -10.41 5.45
CA ASN A 5 -3.04 -9.23 4.75
C ASN A 5 -1.51 -9.27 4.62
N THR A 6 -0.82 -9.64 5.70
CA THR A 6 0.64 -9.82 5.68
C THR A 6 1.04 -10.98 4.76
N ALA A 7 0.30 -12.10 4.78
CA ALA A 7 0.54 -13.23 3.91
C ALA A 7 0.43 -12.86 2.43
N VAL A 8 -0.60 -12.07 2.06
CA VAL A 8 -0.78 -11.54 0.70
C VAL A 8 0.42 -10.69 0.26
N LEU A 9 0.86 -9.75 1.10
CA LEU A 9 1.99 -8.88 0.75
C LEU A 9 3.30 -9.65 0.64
N ARG A 10 3.52 -10.68 1.48
CA ARG A 10 4.69 -11.57 1.37
C ARG A 10 4.64 -12.43 0.12
N ALA A 11 3.48 -12.97 -0.24
CA ALA A 11 3.31 -13.70 -1.50
C ALA A 11 3.55 -12.79 -2.71
N LEU A 12 3.03 -11.55 -2.69
CA LEU A 12 3.29 -10.55 -3.73
C LEU A 12 4.80 -10.28 -3.86
N SER A 13 5.51 -10.13 -2.75
CA SER A 13 6.97 -9.95 -2.75
C SER A 13 7.71 -11.16 -3.33
N ALA A 14 7.29 -12.38 -2.98
CA ALA A 14 7.91 -13.61 -3.51
C ALA A 14 7.67 -13.81 -5.01
N LEU A 15 6.59 -13.27 -5.55
CA LEU A 15 6.23 -13.33 -6.98
C LEU A 15 6.82 -12.18 -7.80
N ALA A 16 7.54 -11.24 -7.17
CA ALA A 16 8.07 -10.07 -7.86
C ALA A 16 9.03 -10.49 -8.99
N PRO A 17 8.80 -10.01 -10.24
CA PRO A 17 9.68 -10.33 -11.35
C PRO A 17 11.04 -9.63 -11.21
N ALA A 18 12.04 -10.12 -11.94
CA ALA A 18 13.35 -9.48 -12.00
C ALA A 18 13.25 -7.99 -12.35
N GLY A 19 13.99 -7.15 -11.63
CA GLY A 19 13.95 -5.70 -11.79
C GLY A 19 12.80 -5.01 -11.03
N THR A 20 12.09 -5.75 -10.16
CA THR A 20 11.12 -5.18 -9.24
C THR A 20 11.50 -5.53 -7.81
N ASP A 21 11.91 -4.54 -7.04
CA ASP A 21 12.23 -4.69 -5.62
C ASP A 21 11.01 -4.38 -4.77
N VAL A 22 10.57 -5.33 -3.95
CA VAL A 22 9.46 -5.15 -3.02
C VAL A 22 10.00 -5.02 -1.60
N CYS A 23 9.92 -3.81 -1.07
CA CYS A 23 10.33 -3.50 0.29
C CYS A 23 9.10 -3.35 1.21
N PHE A 24 9.19 -3.89 2.42
CA PHE A 24 8.16 -3.65 3.43
C PHE A 24 8.39 -2.30 4.10
N SER A 25 7.28 -1.64 4.45
CA SER A 25 7.33 -0.39 5.21
C SER A 25 7.99 -0.58 6.57
N PRO A 26 8.56 0.48 7.18
CA PRO A 26 8.83 0.49 8.61
C PRO A 26 7.59 0.09 9.43
N PRO A 27 7.76 -0.42 10.66
CA PRO A 27 6.65 -0.84 11.51
C PRO A 27 5.67 0.31 11.76
N LEU A 28 4.43 0.19 11.28
CA LEU A 28 3.41 1.24 11.42
C LEU A 28 2.92 1.41 12.86
N ASP A 29 3.04 0.39 13.69
CA ASP A 29 2.73 0.40 15.12
C ASP A 29 3.78 1.13 15.96
N ALA A 30 4.94 1.44 15.38
CA ALA A 30 5.96 2.30 15.98
C ALA A 30 5.69 3.81 15.79
N LEU A 31 4.69 4.17 14.97
CA LEU A 31 4.32 5.56 14.76
C LEU A 31 3.52 6.08 15.96
N PRO A 32 3.87 7.25 16.53
CA PRO A 32 3.02 7.89 17.51
C PRO A 32 1.66 8.24 16.88
N PHE A 33 0.64 8.46 17.70
CA PHE A 33 -0.62 9.01 17.19
C PHE A 33 -0.36 10.38 16.56
N PHE A 34 -0.96 10.59 15.39
CA PHE A 34 -0.86 11.86 14.67
C PHE A 34 -1.33 13.01 15.55
N ASN A 35 -0.51 14.04 15.60
CA ASN A 35 -0.83 15.29 16.28
C ASN A 35 -0.17 16.43 15.48
N PRO A 36 -0.94 17.43 15.01
CA PRO A 36 -0.40 18.58 14.28
C PRO A 36 0.64 19.37 15.08
N ASP A 37 0.48 19.51 16.40
CA ASP A 37 1.47 20.22 17.23
C ASP A 37 2.82 19.50 17.26
N VAL A 38 2.81 18.15 17.20
CA VAL A 38 4.04 17.34 17.11
C VAL A 38 4.67 17.49 15.73
N GLU A 39 3.86 17.57 14.67
CA GLU A 39 4.35 17.80 13.30
C GLU A 39 5.05 19.16 13.18
N GLU A 40 4.46 20.24 13.74
CA GLU A 40 5.04 21.57 13.76
C GLU A 40 6.32 21.66 14.60
N ALA A 41 6.37 20.97 15.73
CA ALA A 41 7.54 20.95 16.61
C ALA A 41 8.74 20.18 16.03
N GLY A 42 8.50 19.35 15.02
CA GLY A 42 9.49 18.51 14.34
C GLY A 42 9.12 17.05 14.33
N LEU A 43 9.24 16.44 13.15
CA LEU A 43 8.79 15.06 12.94
C LEU A 43 9.58 14.06 13.81
N PRO A 44 8.91 13.16 14.54
CA PRO A 44 9.54 12.02 15.20
C PRO A 44 10.32 11.15 14.21
N ARG A 45 11.39 10.51 14.67
CA ARG A 45 12.26 9.69 13.80
C ARG A 45 11.49 8.60 13.05
N SER A 46 10.58 7.89 13.73
CA SER A 46 9.75 6.85 13.09
C SER A 46 8.87 7.42 11.98
N VAL A 47 8.35 8.65 12.13
CA VAL A 47 7.56 9.34 11.10
C VAL A 47 8.46 9.77 9.93
N GLN A 48 9.67 10.27 10.20
CA GLN A 48 10.64 10.59 9.14
C GLN A 48 10.97 9.34 8.31
N ASP A 49 11.24 8.22 8.97
CA ASP A 49 11.56 6.96 8.30
C ASP A 49 10.36 6.44 7.47
N TRP A 50 9.13 6.56 7.99
CA TRP A 50 7.90 6.23 7.27
C TRP A 50 7.71 7.11 6.03
N ARG A 51 7.78 8.43 6.17
CA ARG A 51 7.65 9.38 5.05
C ARG A 51 8.73 9.14 3.99
N ALA A 52 9.98 8.92 4.42
CA ALA A 52 11.09 8.60 3.51
C ALA A 52 10.84 7.30 2.75
N ALA A 53 10.35 6.24 3.40
CA ALA A 53 10.01 4.98 2.74
C ALA A 53 8.92 5.16 1.68
N VAL A 54 7.89 5.96 1.98
CA VAL A 54 6.85 6.28 1.00
C VAL A 54 7.39 7.13 -0.14
N ALA A 55 8.23 8.13 0.15
CA ALA A 55 8.83 8.99 -0.87
C ALA A 55 9.71 8.21 -1.86
N LEU A 56 10.53 7.29 -1.36
CA LEU A 56 11.46 6.49 -2.16
C LEU A 56 10.78 5.42 -3.01
N ALA A 57 9.61 4.96 -2.63
CA ALA A 57 8.89 3.94 -3.39
C ALA A 57 8.30 4.53 -4.69
N ASP A 58 8.47 3.83 -5.82
CA ASP A 58 7.86 4.21 -7.09
C ASP A 58 6.34 3.96 -7.11
N ALA A 59 5.88 2.97 -6.34
CA ALA A 59 4.47 2.60 -6.18
C ALA A 59 4.24 1.93 -4.82
N LEU A 60 2.98 1.83 -4.39
CA LEU A 60 2.60 1.21 -3.13
C LEU A 60 1.60 0.07 -3.34
N ALA A 61 1.78 -1.03 -2.59
CA ALA A 61 0.77 -2.08 -2.43
C ALA A 61 0.28 -2.07 -0.98
N ILE A 62 -1.02 -1.89 -0.77
CA ILE A 62 -1.62 -1.81 0.55
C ILE A 62 -2.61 -2.95 0.72
N SER A 63 -2.49 -3.71 1.80
CA SER A 63 -3.47 -4.70 2.23
C SER A 63 -3.84 -4.45 3.69
N SER A 64 -5.11 -4.19 3.98
CA SER A 64 -5.58 -3.80 5.30
C SER A 64 -6.79 -4.64 5.73
N PRO A 65 -6.89 -5.03 7.01
CA PRO A 65 -8.10 -5.64 7.52
C PRO A 65 -9.22 -4.61 7.66
N GLU A 66 -10.46 -5.12 7.68
CA GLU A 66 -11.64 -4.38 8.11
C GLU A 66 -11.93 -4.68 9.58
N TYR A 67 -11.97 -3.66 10.42
CA TYR A 67 -12.38 -3.76 11.81
C TYR A 67 -13.55 -2.81 12.07
N ALA A 68 -14.67 -3.36 12.56
CA ALA A 68 -15.89 -2.61 12.81
C ALA A 68 -16.30 -1.72 11.61
N HIS A 69 -16.22 -2.28 10.41
CA HIS A 69 -16.50 -1.61 9.14
C HIS A 69 -15.58 -0.42 8.81
N GLY A 70 -14.45 -0.29 9.49
CA GLY A 70 -13.48 0.79 9.29
C GLY A 70 -12.10 0.31 8.86
N VAL A 71 -11.32 1.25 8.30
CA VAL A 71 -9.89 1.08 8.06
C VAL A 71 -9.19 0.85 9.40
N SER A 72 -8.19 -0.03 9.44
CA SER A 72 -7.46 -0.29 10.69
C SER A 72 -6.83 1.00 11.23
N GLY A 73 -6.94 1.21 12.55
CA GLY A 73 -6.43 2.44 13.19
C GLY A 73 -4.94 2.68 12.95
N VAL A 74 -4.14 1.60 12.91
CA VAL A 74 -2.70 1.69 12.63
C VAL A 74 -2.45 2.23 11.23
N LEU A 75 -3.16 1.73 10.20
CA LEU A 75 -3.00 2.23 8.83
C LEU A 75 -3.55 3.66 8.71
N LYS A 76 -4.71 3.95 9.32
CA LYS A 76 -5.28 5.31 9.28
C LYS A 76 -4.32 6.31 9.90
N ASN A 77 -3.72 6.00 11.07
CA ASN A 77 -2.71 6.83 11.71
C ASN A 77 -1.47 7.05 10.81
N ALA A 78 -1.00 6.01 10.14
CA ALA A 78 0.13 6.12 9.21
C ALA A 78 -0.20 7.02 8.01
N LEU A 79 -1.43 6.97 7.49
CA LEU A 79 -1.89 7.86 6.43
C LEU A 79 -2.02 9.32 6.92
N ASP A 80 -2.50 9.53 8.16
CA ASP A 80 -2.60 10.88 8.73
C ASP A 80 -1.24 11.58 8.77
N TRP A 81 -0.15 10.87 9.07
CA TRP A 81 1.22 11.40 9.00
C TRP A 81 1.72 11.74 7.59
N LEU A 82 0.98 11.40 6.53
CA LEU A 82 1.30 11.76 5.14
C LEU A 82 0.47 12.95 4.63
N VAL A 83 -0.60 13.35 5.34
CA VAL A 83 -1.53 14.40 4.87
C VAL A 83 -0.83 15.76 4.70
N GLY A 84 0.07 16.12 5.62
CA GLY A 84 0.84 17.36 5.54
C GLY A 84 1.99 17.35 4.52
N GLY A 85 2.24 16.23 3.85
CA GLY A 85 3.35 16.03 2.93
C GLY A 85 2.92 15.87 1.47
N VAL A 86 3.91 15.62 0.64
CA VAL A 86 3.71 15.40 -0.82
C VAL A 86 4.07 13.98 -1.25
N GLU A 87 4.52 13.14 -0.34
CA GLU A 87 5.14 11.84 -0.62
C GLU A 87 4.19 10.86 -1.32
N ILE A 88 2.88 10.99 -1.06
CA ILE A 88 1.84 10.11 -1.63
C ILE A 88 1.17 10.76 -2.86
N SER A 89 1.35 12.06 -3.08
CA SER A 89 0.71 12.77 -4.19
C SER A 89 1.19 12.22 -5.54
N GLY A 90 0.24 11.83 -6.40
CA GLY A 90 0.50 11.25 -7.71
C GLY A 90 1.05 9.81 -7.68
N LYS A 91 1.32 9.24 -6.49
CA LYS A 91 1.92 7.92 -6.35
C LYS A 91 0.92 6.81 -6.75
N PRO A 92 1.33 5.87 -7.63
CA PRO A 92 0.51 4.70 -7.95
C PRO A 92 0.31 3.81 -6.73
N VAL A 93 -0.95 3.44 -6.45
CA VAL A 93 -1.30 2.59 -5.32
C VAL A 93 -2.20 1.46 -5.78
N ALA A 94 -1.89 0.23 -5.40
CA ALA A 94 -2.80 -0.91 -5.45
C ALA A 94 -3.35 -1.21 -4.05
N VAL A 95 -4.67 -1.39 -3.95
CA VAL A 95 -5.34 -1.78 -2.71
C VAL A 95 -5.80 -3.22 -2.82
N LEU A 96 -5.23 -4.09 -2.00
CA LEU A 96 -5.48 -5.53 -1.99
C LEU A 96 -6.47 -5.90 -0.89
N ASN A 97 -7.60 -6.48 -1.25
CA ASN A 97 -8.60 -6.93 -0.30
C ASN A 97 -8.49 -8.45 -0.10
N ALA A 98 -7.89 -8.88 1.00
CA ALA A 98 -7.76 -10.29 1.38
C ALA A 98 -9.08 -10.93 1.81
N ARG A 99 -10.15 -10.14 1.99
CA ARG A 99 -11.50 -10.60 2.36
C ARG A 99 -12.55 -9.84 1.54
N PRO A 100 -13.00 -10.35 0.38
CA PRO A 100 -13.91 -9.64 -0.53
C PRO A 100 -15.22 -9.16 0.09
N HIS A 101 -15.68 -9.78 1.19
CA HIS A 101 -16.87 -9.35 1.92
C HIS A 101 -16.62 -8.10 2.82
N ALA A 102 -15.36 -7.76 3.08
CA ALA A 102 -14.95 -6.54 3.79
C ALA A 102 -14.88 -5.37 2.79
N SER A 103 -16.03 -4.84 2.40
CA SER A 103 -16.11 -3.83 1.32
C SER A 103 -16.15 -2.39 1.84
N LEU A 104 -16.60 -2.16 3.07
CA LEU A 104 -16.76 -0.81 3.62
C LEU A 104 -15.41 -0.17 3.94
N ALA A 105 -14.54 -0.88 4.67
CA ALA A 105 -13.19 -0.40 4.94
C ALA A 105 -12.37 -0.25 3.67
N HIS A 106 -12.53 -1.17 2.70
CA HIS A 106 -11.85 -1.10 1.40
C HIS A 106 -12.24 0.19 0.66
N GLY A 107 -13.54 0.46 0.51
CA GLY A 107 -14.03 1.67 -0.14
C GLY A 107 -13.59 2.96 0.58
N ALA A 108 -13.63 2.97 1.92
CA ALA A 108 -13.17 4.10 2.72
C ALA A 108 -11.65 4.33 2.58
N LEU A 109 -10.85 3.28 2.48
CA LEU A 109 -9.41 3.37 2.24
C LEU A 109 -9.10 3.94 0.85
N VAL A 110 -9.78 3.43 -0.18
CA VAL A 110 -9.64 3.93 -1.56
C VAL A 110 -9.98 5.42 -1.64
N GLU A 111 -11.10 5.83 -1.03
CA GLU A 111 -11.48 7.25 -1.00
C GLU A 111 -10.46 8.10 -0.25
N THR A 112 -9.97 7.65 0.91
CA THR A 112 -8.92 8.34 1.66
C THR A 112 -7.67 8.56 0.80
N LEU A 113 -7.20 7.52 0.11
CA LEU A 113 -6.03 7.61 -0.75
C LEU A 113 -6.24 8.59 -1.91
N ARG A 114 -7.42 8.58 -2.53
CA ARG A 114 -7.77 9.52 -3.61
C ARG A 114 -7.80 10.97 -3.14
N VAL A 115 -8.40 11.23 -1.98
CA VAL A 115 -8.42 12.58 -1.37
C VAL A 115 -7.01 13.07 -1.04
N MET A 116 -6.11 12.16 -0.64
CA MET A 116 -4.70 12.47 -0.42
C MET A 116 -3.89 12.66 -1.72
N GLY A 117 -4.52 12.54 -2.88
CA GLY A 117 -3.88 12.72 -4.19
C GLY A 117 -3.14 11.49 -4.71
N ALA A 118 -3.28 10.32 -4.08
CA ALA A 118 -2.72 9.07 -4.61
C ALA A 118 -3.47 8.64 -5.89
N ARG A 119 -2.76 7.99 -6.81
CA ARG A 119 -3.37 7.33 -7.97
C ARG A 119 -3.69 5.88 -7.64
N VAL A 120 -4.91 5.59 -7.21
CA VAL A 120 -5.35 4.20 -7.04
C VAL A 120 -5.50 3.58 -8.43
N VAL A 121 -4.57 2.68 -8.77
CA VAL A 121 -4.45 2.06 -10.12
C VAL A 121 -4.97 0.63 -10.15
N ASP A 122 -5.15 0.02 -8.99
CA ASP A 122 -5.64 -1.37 -8.87
C ASP A 122 -6.42 -1.55 -7.55
N GLU A 123 -7.52 -2.29 -7.63
CA GLU A 123 -8.37 -2.66 -6.50
C GLU A 123 -8.68 -4.17 -6.61
N THR A 124 -7.70 -5.00 -6.22
CA THR A 124 -7.84 -6.45 -6.37
C THR A 124 -8.40 -7.12 -5.13
N ALA A 125 -9.50 -7.84 -5.30
CA ALA A 125 -10.06 -8.72 -4.30
C ALA A 125 -9.48 -10.14 -4.43
N LEU A 126 -8.93 -10.67 -3.33
CA LEU A 126 -8.32 -11.99 -3.25
C LEU A 126 -9.26 -12.95 -2.48
N PRO A 127 -9.77 -14.01 -3.09
CA PRO A 127 -10.74 -14.91 -2.45
C PRO A 127 -10.06 -15.88 -1.47
N LEU A 128 -9.52 -15.35 -0.38
CA LEU A 128 -8.82 -16.10 0.66
C LEU A 128 -9.75 -16.63 1.77
N ALA A 129 -11.03 -16.25 1.78
CA ALA A 129 -11.96 -16.60 2.86
C ALA A 129 -11.97 -18.10 3.17
N GLY A 130 -11.65 -18.45 4.41
CA GLY A 130 -11.67 -19.84 4.90
C GLY A 130 -10.52 -20.73 4.43
N ARG A 131 -9.58 -20.23 3.61
CA ARG A 131 -8.50 -21.07 3.04
C ARG A 131 -7.28 -21.20 3.94
N GLY A 132 -7.07 -20.27 4.89
CA GLY A 132 -5.95 -20.33 5.86
C GLY A 132 -4.55 -20.41 5.22
N LEU A 133 -4.39 -19.90 4.01
CA LEU A 133 -3.13 -20.00 3.27
C LEU A 133 -2.05 -19.10 3.87
N ASP A 134 -0.85 -19.65 3.99
CA ASP A 134 0.39 -18.92 4.24
C ASP A 134 0.90 -18.25 2.94
N PRO A 135 1.96 -17.45 2.99
CA PRO A 135 2.50 -16.78 1.80
C PRO A 135 2.87 -17.74 0.68
N GLU A 136 3.46 -18.89 1.01
CA GLU A 136 3.89 -19.93 0.07
C GLU A 136 2.68 -20.58 -0.59
N GLY A 137 1.63 -20.87 0.17
CA GLY A 137 0.36 -21.41 -0.35
C GLY A 137 -0.37 -20.44 -1.26
N ILE A 138 -0.32 -19.14 -0.96
CA ILE A 138 -0.87 -18.09 -1.83
C ILE A 138 -0.07 -18.02 -3.15
N ALA A 139 1.25 -18.03 -3.07
CA ALA A 139 2.11 -17.96 -4.24
C ALA A 139 2.06 -19.22 -5.12
N ALA A 140 1.79 -20.39 -4.54
CA ALA A 140 1.64 -21.66 -5.25
C ALA A 140 0.26 -21.85 -5.88
N ASP A 141 -0.77 -21.13 -5.43
CA ASP A 141 -2.10 -21.19 -6.05
C ASP A 141 -2.10 -20.40 -7.37
N ALA A 142 -2.30 -21.08 -8.48
CA ALA A 142 -2.20 -20.49 -9.81
C ALA A 142 -3.15 -19.28 -10.02
N GLY A 143 -4.36 -19.33 -9.44
CA GLY A 143 -5.34 -18.25 -9.56
C GLY A 143 -4.92 -17.01 -8.75
N LEU A 144 -4.48 -17.20 -7.49
CA LEU A 144 -4.03 -16.12 -6.63
C LEU A 144 -2.71 -15.52 -7.14
N ALA A 145 -1.78 -16.36 -7.58
CA ALA A 145 -0.52 -15.91 -8.18
C ALA A 145 -0.76 -15.06 -9.43
N ALA A 146 -1.67 -15.47 -10.31
CA ALA A 146 -2.02 -14.69 -11.50
C ALA A 146 -2.59 -13.30 -11.14
N LEU A 147 -3.45 -13.21 -10.11
CA LEU A 147 -3.96 -11.93 -9.62
C LEU A 147 -2.82 -11.04 -9.10
N LEU A 148 -1.93 -11.58 -8.26
CA LEU A 148 -0.81 -10.80 -7.69
C LEU A 148 0.19 -10.37 -8.76
N LEU A 149 0.48 -11.21 -9.75
CA LEU A 149 1.32 -10.84 -10.90
C LEU A 149 0.69 -9.73 -11.74
N SER A 150 -0.63 -9.75 -11.93
CA SER A 150 -1.37 -8.67 -12.60
C SER A 150 -1.25 -7.35 -11.84
N VAL A 151 -1.37 -7.37 -10.51
CA VAL A 151 -1.17 -6.19 -9.65
C VAL A 151 0.24 -5.64 -9.81
N LEU A 152 1.27 -6.49 -9.73
CA LEU A 152 2.67 -6.07 -9.91
C LEU A 152 2.89 -5.43 -11.29
N ALA A 153 2.33 -6.02 -12.36
CA ALA A 153 2.43 -5.48 -13.71
C ALA A 153 1.75 -4.12 -13.84
N THR A 154 0.58 -3.93 -13.19
CA THR A 154 -0.15 -2.67 -13.18
C THR A 154 0.62 -1.58 -12.43
N LEU A 155 1.14 -1.89 -11.23
CA LEU A 155 1.94 -0.96 -10.45
C LEU A 155 3.21 -0.54 -11.19
N ARG A 156 3.94 -1.49 -11.77
CA ARG A 156 5.16 -1.21 -12.52
C ARG A 156 4.89 -0.29 -13.71
N ARG A 157 3.90 -0.58 -14.53
CA ARG A 157 3.52 0.29 -15.66
C ARG A 157 3.16 1.70 -15.19
N ALA A 158 2.35 1.80 -14.14
CA ALA A 158 1.94 3.10 -13.61
C ALA A 158 3.12 3.91 -13.04
N ALA A 159 4.13 3.25 -12.47
CA ALA A 159 5.36 3.88 -12.00
C ALA A 159 6.23 4.37 -13.18
N GLU A 160 6.39 3.54 -14.23
CA GLU A 160 7.10 3.91 -15.46
C GLU A 160 6.46 5.13 -16.13
N ASP A 161 5.13 5.17 -16.24
CA ASP A 161 4.38 6.30 -16.80
C ASP A 161 4.57 7.58 -15.96
N ALA A 162 4.57 7.47 -14.63
CA ALA A 162 4.81 8.60 -13.73
C ALA A 162 6.23 9.16 -13.90
N ALA A 163 7.23 8.31 -14.00
CA ALA A 163 8.61 8.69 -14.21
C ALA A 163 8.82 9.39 -15.57
N ALA A 164 8.20 8.86 -16.63
CA ALA A 164 8.25 9.45 -17.97
C ALA A 164 7.62 10.86 -18.00
N SER A 165 6.48 11.03 -17.32
CA SER A 165 5.79 12.31 -17.21
C SER A 165 6.61 13.36 -16.46
N ALA A 166 7.32 12.97 -15.39
CA ALA A 166 8.19 13.84 -14.61
C ALA A 166 9.45 14.28 -15.38
N SER A 167 9.96 13.46 -16.28
CA SER A 167 11.11 13.79 -17.13
C SER A 167 10.76 14.69 -18.31
N GLY A 168 9.57 14.52 -18.90
CA GLY A 168 9.09 15.33 -20.04
C GLY A 168 8.74 16.79 -19.70
N GLY A 169 8.37 17.06 -18.44
CA GLY A 169 8.00 18.42 -17.98
C GLY A 169 9.16 19.36 -17.67
N ARG A 170 10.41 18.91 -17.77
CA ARG A 170 11.63 19.71 -17.50
C ARG A 170 12.28 20.32 -18.75
N GLY A 171 11.65 20.23 -19.92
CA GLY A 171 12.21 20.63 -21.21
C GLY A 171 11.54 21.86 -21.88
N THR A 172 10.77 22.68 -21.14
CA THR A 172 10.16 23.91 -21.70
C THR A 172 10.53 25.13 -20.88
#